data_c97b1147475b866ca4049dc7872f6637
#
_entry.id   c97b1147475b866ca4049dc7872f6637
#
_cell.length_a   1.000
_cell.length_b   1.000
_cell.length_c   1.000
_cell.angle_alpha   90.00
_cell.angle_beta   90.00
_cell.angle_gamma   90.00
#
_symmetry.space_group_name_H-M   'P 1'
#
loop_
_entity.id
_entity.type
_entity.pdbx_description
1 polymer ?
#
loop_
_entity_poly.entity_id
_entity_poly.type
_entity_poly.pdbx_seq_one_letter_code
_entity_poly.pdbx_strand_id
1 'polypeptide(L)'
;KNYFKKNKRRLVKDVWINNVIAIQRGKTNPNRFIIMSGDIDSRVSDSNDFKSLSPGANDNASGMAGVIEAARVLSKYKFDNSIIYVGLSGEEQGLYGGAGLAKYAKEQNWEIIGVLNNDMIGNIEGVDGIIDNVSFRIFSEPTPANESEISRKKRRFYGGEVDGNSRQLARY
;
A
#
# COMPACT_ATOMS: atom_id res chain seq x y z
N LYS A 1 16.19 -3.54 2.60
CA LYS A 1 16.47 -2.76 3.83
C LYS A 1 16.77 -1.33 3.47
N ASN A 2 16.12 -0.38 4.15
CA ASN A 2 16.39 1.05 4.01
C ASN A 2 16.74 1.63 5.38
N TYR A 3 17.77 2.47 5.43
CA TYR A 3 18.21 3.14 6.66
C TYR A 3 17.56 4.53 6.74
N PHE A 4 16.93 4.82 7.87
CA PHE A 4 16.29 6.10 8.14
C PHE A 4 16.85 6.70 9.43
N LYS A 5 17.21 7.98 9.33
CA LYS A 5 17.64 8.75 10.50
C LYS A 5 16.45 9.13 11.36
N LYS A 6 16.68 9.19 12.67
CA LYS A 6 15.68 9.68 13.61
C LYS A 6 15.17 11.06 13.18
N ASN A 7 13.89 11.26 13.36
CA ASN A 7 13.28 12.58 13.22
C ASN A 7 12.50 12.91 14.50
N LYS A 8 12.34 14.19 14.79
CA LYS A 8 11.67 14.62 16.03
C LYS A 8 10.16 14.31 16.06
N ARG A 9 9.59 13.81 14.95
CA ARG A 9 8.16 13.59 14.85
C ARG A 9 7.74 12.14 15.14
N ARG A 10 8.41 11.15 14.54
CA ARG A 10 7.93 9.77 14.53
C ARG A 10 9.02 8.70 14.68
N LEU A 11 10.28 9.08 14.58
CA LEU A 11 11.42 8.18 14.79
C LEU A 11 12.26 8.66 15.95
N VAL A 12 12.23 7.96 17.06
CA VAL A 12 12.99 8.29 18.29
C VAL A 12 14.47 7.95 18.17
N LYS A 13 14.83 7.07 17.24
CA LYS A 13 16.21 6.66 16.94
C LYS A 13 16.36 6.33 15.46
N ASP A 14 17.60 6.19 15.01
CA ASP A 14 17.91 5.68 13.68
C ASP A 14 17.48 4.20 13.56
N VAL A 15 16.85 3.85 12.46
CA VAL A 15 16.27 2.50 12.27
C VAL A 15 16.51 1.98 10.86
N TRP A 16 16.58 0.65 10.76
CA TRP A 16 16.45 -0.07 9.50
C TRP A 16 15.00 -0.50 9.30
N ILE A 17 14.44 -0.13 8.17
CA ILE A 17 13.10 -0.55 7.74
C ILE A 17 13.25 -1.70 6.75
N ASN A 18 12.55 -2.80 6.99
CA ASN A 18 12.58 -3.99 6.16
C ASN A 18 11.18 -4.33 5.67
N ASN A 19 10.97 -4.30 4.35
CA ASN A 19 9.78 -4.87 3.73
C ASN A 19 9.96 -6.39 3.53
N VAL A 20 8.86 -7.13 3.55
CA VAL A 20 8.82 -8.54 3.17
C VAL A 20 8.24 -8.64 1.77
N ILE A 21 8.95 -9.24 0.83
CA ILE A 21 8.58 -9.26 -0.58
C ILE A 21 8.61 -10.69 -1.12
N ALA A 22 7.53 -11.09 -1.79
CA ALA A 22 7.49 -12.29 -2.63
C ALA A 22 7.19 -11.88 -4.08
N ILE A 23 7.85 -12.52 -5.03
CA ILE A 23 7.68 -12.19 -6.46
C ILE A 23 7.27 -13.45 -7.22
N GLN A 24 6.10 -13.40 -7.82
CA GLN A 24 5.63 -14.37 -8.82
C GLN A 24 6.02 -13.84 -10.20
N ARG A 25 6.99 -14.49 -10.83
CA ARG A 25 7.51 -14.06 -12.13
C ARG A 25 6.53 -14.32 -13.26
N GLY A 26 6.30 -13.31 -14.08
CA GLY A 26 5.55 -13.40 -15.32
C GLY A 26 6.29 -14.19 -16.41
N LYS A 27 5.53 -14.78 -17.32
CA LYS A 27 6.07 -15.59 -18.43
C LYS A 27 6.63 -14.73 -19.56
N THR A 28 5.87 -13.72 -19.96
CA THR A 28 6.11 -12.93 -21.18
C THR A 28 6.81 -11.61 -20.84
N ASN A 29 6.34 -10.93 -19.80
CA ASN A 29 6.82 -9.62 -19.39
C ASN A 29 7.31 -9.64 -17.94
N PRO A 30 8.42 -10.33 -17.61
CA PRO A 30 8.85 -10.52 -16.23
C PRO A 30 9.30 -9.24 -15.53
N ASN A 31 9.53 -8.14 -16.26
CA ASN A 31 9.91 -6.84 -15.71
C ASN A 31 8.73 -5.84 -15.61
N ARG A 32 7.52 -6.26 -15.99
CA ARG A 32 6.28 -5.51 -15.76
C ARG A 32 5.60 -6.06 -14.53
N PHE A 33 5.25 -5.19 -13.58
CA PHE A 33 4.81 -5.59 -12.26
C PHE A 33 3.45 -5.00 -11.90
N ILE A 34 2.61 -5.85 -11.31
CA ILE A 34 1.49 -5.43 -10.45
C ILE A 34 1.94 -5.65 -9.01
N ILE A 35 1.73 -4.68 -8.15
CA ILE A 35 2.07 -4.77 -6.73
C ILE A 35 0.77 -4.94 -5.93
N MET A 36 0.73 -5.96 -5.07
CA MET A 36 -0.28 -6.11 -4.03
C MET A 36 0.41 -5.86 -2.69
N SER A 37 -0.04 -4.85 -1.96
CA SER A 37 0.59 -4.42 -0.72
C SER A 37 -0.38 -4.37 0.45
N GLY A 38 0.17 -4.45 1.63
CA GLY A 38 -0.44 -4.16 2.91
C GLY A 38 0.68 -3.78 3.88
N ASP A 39 0.33 -3.20 5.03
CA ASP A 39 1.28 -2.73 6.01
C ASP A 39 1.42 -3.72 7.14
N ILE A 40 2.65 -3.97 7.61
CA ILE A 40 2.96 -4.99 8.63
C ILE A 40 3.19 -4.41 10.02
N ASP A 41 3.21 -3.11 10.14
CA ASP A 41 3.29 -2.42 11.42
C ASP A 41 1.93 -1.90 11.88
N SER A 42 1.83 -1.61 13.14
CA SER A 42 0.67 -1.01 13.78
C SER A 42 1.14 -0.03 14.85
N ARG A 43 0.27 0.85 15.30
CA ARG A 43 0.58 1.80 16.38
C ARG A 43 -0.62 2.04 17.30
N VAL A 44 -0.34 2.60 18.46
CA VAL A 44 -1.33 3.29 19.29
C VAL A 44 -1.39 4.78 18.91
N SER A 45 -2.29 5.54 19.54
CA SER A 45 -2.48 6.98 19.23
C SER A 45 -1.18 7.80 19.30
N ASP A 46 -0.32 7.52 20.28
CA ASP A 46 1.04 8.10 20.31
C ASP A 46 1.98 7.25 19.44
N SER A 47 2.37 7.78 18.30
CA SER A 47 3.26 7.10 17.35
C SER A 47 4.68 6.85 17.87
N ASN A 48 5.06 7.40 19.01
CA ASN A 48 6.35 7.17 19.69
C ASN A 48 6.24 6.14 20.82
N ASP A 49 5.05 5.71 21.17
CA ASP A 49 4.83 4.67 22.17
C ASP A 49 5.08 3.29 21.52
N PHE A 50 6.20 2.67 21.89
CA PHE A 50 6.61 1.34 21.45
C PHE A 50 6.44 0.27 22.57
N LYS A 51 5.70 0.58 23.63
CA LYS A 51 5.52 -0.29 24.79
C LYS A 51 4.09 -0.76 24.97
N SER A 52 3.11 0.11 24.67
CA SER A 52 1.71 -0.23 24.80
C SER A 52 1.26 -1.27 23.78
N LEU A 53 0.23 -2.04 24.12
CA LEU A 53 -0.34 -3.02 23.19
C LEU A 53 -0.97 -2.32 22.00
N SER A 54 -0.55 -2.74 20.81
CA SER A 54 -1.08 -2.30 19.52
C SER A 54 -1.45 -3.52 18.68
N PRO A 55 -2.66 -4.09 18.87
CA PRO A 55 -3.05 -5.34 18.22
C PRO A 55 -3.02 -5.27 16.68
N GLY A 56 -3.42 -4.13 16.10
CA GLY A 56 -3.40 -3.91 14.66
C GLY A 56 -4.26 -4.90 13.86
N ALA A 57 -5.33 -5.45 14.44
CA ALA A 57 -6.11 -6.51 13.81
C ALA A 57 -6.77 -6.08 12.50
N ASN A 58 -7.38 -4.89 12.49
CA ASN A 58 -7.93 -4.29 11.27
C ASN A 58 -6.89 -3.42 10.57
N ASP A 59 -6.15 -2.61 11.31
CA ASP A 59 -5.09 -1.73 10.85
C ASP A 59 -3.72 -2.27 11.31
N ASN A 60 -2.98 -3.07 10.48
CA ASN A 60 -3.40 -3.50 9.15
C ASN A 60 -3.19 -5.01 8.92
N ALA A 61 -3.40 -5.85 9.95
CA ALA A 61 -3.33 -7.29 9.78
C ALA A 61 -4.39 -7.80 8.79
N SER A 62 -5.55 -7.13 8.69
CA SER A 62 -6.58 -7.47 7.72
C SER A 62 -6.08 -7.31 6.28
N GLY A 63 -5.43 -6.20 5.97
CA GLY A 63 -4.84 -5.96 4.65
C GLY A 63 -3.74 -6.96 4.32
N MET A 64 -2.89 -7.29 5.29
CA MET A 64 -1.85 -8.31 5.12
C MET A 64 -2.44 -9.71 4.89
N ALA A 65 -3.53 -10.06 5.58
CA ALA A 65 -4.24 -11.31 5.33
C ALA A 65 -4.74 -11.39 3.88
N GLY A 66 -5.27 -10.30 3.34
CA GLY A 66 -5.67 -10.19 1.94
C GLY A 66 -4.50 -10.40 0.97
N VAL A 67 -3.35 -9.81 1.23
CA VAL A 67 -2.13 -9.97 0.40
C VAL A 67 -1.64 -11.42 0.44
N ILE A 68 -1.59 -12.04 1.61
CA ILE A 68 -1.14 -13.43 1.79
C ILE A 68 -2.10 -14.39 1.08
N GLU A 69 -3.41 -14.19 1.23
CA GLU A 69 -4.42 -15.02 0.61
C GLU A 69 -4.39 -14.87 -0.92
N ALA A 70 -4.22 -13.66 -1.43
CA ALA A 70 -4.03 -13.42 -2.85
C ALA A 70 -2.78 -14.16 -3.38
N ALA A 71 -1.66 -14.10 -2.66
CA ALA A 71 -0.47 -14.85 -3.02
C ALA A 71 -0.72 -16.37 -3.04
N ARG A 72 -1.43 -16.90 -2.04
CA ARG A 72 -1.79 -18.33 -1.95
C ARG A 72 -2.65 -18.78 -3.13
N VAL A 73 -3.63 -17.99 -3.51
CA VAL A 73 -4.56 -18.33 -4.60
C VAL A 73 -3.89 -18.15 -5.95
N LEU A 74 -3.29 -16.97 -6.19
CA LEU A 74 -2.76 -16.59 -7.50
C LEU A 74 -1.46 -17.34 -7.86
N SER A 75 -0.71 -17.85 -6.88
CA SER A 75 0.49 -18.67 -7.14
C SER A 75 0.22 -19.92 -7.97
N LYS A 76 -1.02 -20.38 -8.01
CA LYS A 76 -1.47 -21.55 -8.80
C LYS A 76 -1.60 -21.25 -10.29
N TYR A 77 -1.62 -19.98 -10.66
CA TYR A 77 -1.83 -19.52 -12.04
C TYR A 77 -0.53 -18.97 -12.65
N LYS A 78 -0.53 -18.89 -13.96
CA LYS A 78 0.59 -18.31 -14.73
C LYS A 78 0.10 -17.05 -15.43
N PHE A 79 0.79 -15.95 -15.19
CA PHE A 79 0.48 -14.64 -15.76
C PHE A 79 1.56 -14.19 -16.73
N ASP A 80 1.24 -13.27 -17.61
CA ASP A 80 2.22 -12.67 -18.52
C ASP A 80 3.12 -11.67 -17.77
N ASN A 81 2.56 -10.88 -16.88
CA ASN A 81 3.28 -9.92 -16.05
C ASN A 81 3.61 -10.52 -14.68
N SER A 82 4.61 -9.97 -14.03
CA SER A 82 4.98 -10.35 -12.66
C SER A 82 4.03 -9.75 -11.63
N ILE A 83 3.83 -10.46 -10.51
CA ILE A 83 3.10 -9.97 -9.36
C ILE A 83 4.06 -9.89 -8.18
N ILE A 84 4.07 -8.76 -7.50
CA ILE A 84 4.78 -8.55 -6.24
C ILE A 84 3.74 -8.54 -5.11
N TYR A 85 3.94 -9.41 -4.14
CA TYR A 85 3.20 -9.42 -2.88
C TYR A 85 4.13 -8.84 -1.83
N VAL A 86 3.71 -7.76 -1.16
CA VAL A 86 4.61 -7.06 -0.24
C VAL A 86 3.92 -6.63 1.05
N GLY A 87 4.58 -6.94 2.16
CA GLY A 87 4.31 -6.34 3.45
C GLY A 87 5.24 -5.14 3.65
N LEU A 88 4.66 -3.96 3.71
CA LEU A 88 5.36 -2.70 3.92
C LEU A 88 5.52 -2.44 5.40
N SER A 89 6.66 -1.90 5.80
CA SER A 89 6.96 -1.59 7.20
C SER A 89 7.22 -0.10 7.38
N GLY A 90 6.82 0.44 8.52
CA GLY A 90 6.98 1.85 8.84
C GLY A 90 5.98 2.74 8.09
N GLU A 91 4.79 2.21 7.82
CA GLU A 91 3.67 2.99 7.28
C GLU A 91 3.28 4.05 8.29
N GLU A 92 3.03 3.64 9.51
CA GLU A 92 2.54 4.44 10.63
C GLU A 92 3.49 5.56 11.06
N GLN A 93 4.77 5.41 10.77
CA GLN A 93 5.79 6.42 11.02
C GLN A 93 6.00 7.37 9.82
N GLY A 94 5.39 7.12 8.68
CA GLY A 94 5.41 8.02 7.52
C GLY A 94 5.74 7.33 6.19
N LEU A 95 5.13 6.20 5.91
CA LEU A 95 5.20 5.48 4.62
C LEU A 95 6.62 5.05 4.22
N TYR A 96 7.49 4.80 5.20
CA TYR A 96 8.92 4.58 4.92
C TYR A 96 9.16 3.33 4.06
N GLY A 97 8.43 2.25 4.31
CA GLY A 97 8.53 1.02 3.53
C GLY A 97 8.13 1.22 2.07
N GLY A 98 7.01 1.90 1.87
CA GLY A 98 6.52 2.24 0.52
C GLY A 98 7.48 3.15 -0.24
N ALA A 99 7.96 4.22 0.41
CA ALA A 99 8.96 5.12 -0.19
C ALA A 99 10.26 4.39 -0.54
N GLY A 100 10.72 3.50 0.32
CA GLY A 100 11.90 2.67 0.07
C GLY A 100 11.72 1.69 -1.09
N LEU A 101 10.54 1.08 -1.20
CA LEU A 101 10.21 0.19 -2.31
C LEU A 101 10.14 0.96 -3.63
N ALA A 102 9.49 2.12 -3.66
CA ALA A 102 9.39 2.97 -4.85
C ALA A 102 10.77 3.42 -5.35
N LYS A 103 11.65 3.82 -4.42
CA LYS A 103 13.04 4.16 -4.76
C LYS A 103 13.77 2.98 -5.37
N TYR A 104 13.69 1.81 -4.73
CA TYR A 104 14.34 0.59 -5.23
C TYR A 104 13.80 0.19 -6.61
N ALA A 105 12.49 0.21 -6.80
CA ALA A 105 11.86 -0.11 -8.08
C ALA A 105 12.34 0.81 -9.20
N LYS A 106 12.49 2.11 -8.91
CA LYS A 106 13.06 3.09 -9.84
C LYS A 106 14.52 2.78 -10.18
N GLU A 107 15.33 2.45 -9.20
CA GLU A 107 16.75 2.09 -9.39
C GLU A 107 16.91 0.79 -10.22
N GLN A 108 15.96 -0.14 -10.09
CA GLN A 108 15.94 -1.39 -10.85
C GLN A 108 15.21 -1.27 -12.20
N ASN A 109 14.75 -0.08 -12.57
CA ASN A 109 13.96 0.17 -13.79
C ASN A 109 12.74 -0.76 -13.91
N TRP A 110 12.04 -1.02 -12.82
CA TRP A 110 10.81 -1.79 -12.83
C TRP A 110 9.68 -1.03 -13.52
N GLU A 111 8.98 -1.69 -14.45
CA GLU A 111 7.76 -1.15 -15.04
C GLU A 111 6.56 -1.52 -14.15
N ILE A 112 6.17 -0.62 -13.26
CA ILE A 112 5.00 -0.82 -12.40
C ILE A 112 3.76 -0.32 -13.13
N ILE A 113 2.83 -1.24 -13.42
CA ILE A 113 1.61 -0.96 -14.17
C ILE A 113 0.38 -0.79 -13.28
N GLY A 114 0.47 -1.20 -12.01
CA GLY A 114 -0.59 -1.02 -11.02
C GLY A 114 -0.13 -1.35 -9.61
N VAL A 115 -0.75 -0.68 -8.64
CA VAL A 115 -0.57 -0.97 -7.21
C VAL A 115 -1.96 -1.12 -6.59
N LEU A 116 -2.19 -2.24 -5.94
CA LEU A 116 -3.40 -2.58 -5.18
C LEU A 116 -2.98 -2.64 -3.71
N ASN A 117 -3.26 -1.57 -2.97
CA ASN A 117 -2.97 -1.51 -1.54
C ASN A 117 -4.20 -1.92 -0.75
N ASN A 118 -4.02 -2.83 0.19
CA ASN A 118 -5.06 -3.31 1.09
C ASN A 118 -4.82 -2.69 2.46
N ASP A 119 -5.79 -1.91 2.91
CA ASP A 119 -5.71 -1.18 4.16
C ASP A 119 -7.07 -1.18 4.85
N MET A 120 -7.10 -1.68 6.09
CA MET A 120 -8.29 -1.76 6.94
C MET A 120 -9.49 -2.44 6.26
N ILE A 121 -9.28 -3.61 5.66
CA ILE A 121 -10.31 -4.33 4.90
C ILE A 121 -11.12 -5.34 5.74
N GLY A 122 -10.87 -5.43 7.03
CA GLY A 122 -11.48 -6.44 7.92
C GLY A 122 -12.72 -5.96 8.68
N ASN A 123 -13.07 -4.68 8.64
CA ASN A 123 -14.24 -4.16 9.36
C ASN A 123 -15.51 -4.29 8.53
N ILE A 124 -16.50 -4.97 9.07
CA ILE A 124 -17.79 -5.19 8.42
C ILE A 124 -18.96 -4.46 9.10
N GLU A 125 -18.75 -3.88 10.29
CA GLU A 125 -19.78 -3.18 11.05
C GLU A 125 -19.46 -1.68 11.11
N GLY A 126 -20.42 -0.85 10.68
CA GLY A 126 -20.34 0.60 10.77
C GLY A 126 -20.60 1.10 12.18
N VAL A 127 -20.25 2.37 12.45
CA VAL A 127 -20.54 3.05 13.72
C VAL A 127 -22.04 3.20 14.00
N ASP A 128 -22.86 3.05 12.98
CA ASP A 128 -24.32 3.05 13.01
C ASP A 128 -24.92 1.66 13.29
N GLY A 129 -24.07 0.64 13.49
CA GLY A 129 -24.46 -0.75 13.70
C GLY A 129 -24.90 -1.48 12.43
N ILE A 130 -24.79 -0.87 11.26
CA ILE A 130 -25.08 -1.54 9.99
C ILE A 130 -23.94 -2.50 9.66
N ILE A 131 -24.28 -3.76 9.40
CA ILE A 131 -23.33 -4.78 8.98
C ILE A 131 -23.38 -4.89 7.46
N ASP A 132 -22.23 -4.69 6.80
CA ASP A 132 -22.03 -4.90 5.38
C ASP A 132 -20.76 -5.75 5.19
N ASN A 133 -20.94 -7.00 4.79
CA ASN A 133 -19.87 -7.96 4.53
C ASN A 133 -19.79 -8.37 3.05
N VAL A 134 -20.46 -7.62 2.16
CA VAL A 134 -20.54 -7.91 0.73
C VAL A 134 -19.99 -6.79 -0.14
N SER A 135 -19.68 -5.63 0.44
CA SER A 135 -19.06 -4.52 -0.27
C SER A 135 -17.75 -4.07 0.38
N PHE A 136 -16.95 -3.37 -0.39
CA PHE A 136 -15.72 -2.73 0.09
C PHE A 136 -15.49 -1.41 -0.66
N ARG A 137 -14.69 -0.53 -0.08
CA ARG A 137 -14.37 0.76 -0.68
C ARG A 137 -13.09 0.69 -1.48
N ILE A 138 -13.11 1.25 -2.69
CA ILE A 138 -11.92 1.43 -3.50
C ILE A 138 -11.60 2.92 -3.58
N PHE A 139 -10.41 3.29 -3.13
CA PHE A 139 -9.87 4.64 -3.27
C PHE A 139 -8.90 4.68 -4.44
N SER A 140 -8.98 5.73 -5.24
CA SER A 140 -8.09 5.95 -6.37
C SER A 140 -7.52 7.35 -6.36
N GLU A 141 -6.27 7.52 -6.84
CA GLU A 141 -5.68 8.85 -6.98
C GLU A 141 -6.46 9.67 -8.01
N PRO A 142 -7.04 10.82 -7.64
CA PRO A 142 -7.89 11.59 -8.54
C PRO A 142 -7.09 12.48 -9.49
N THR A 143 -5.78 12.61 -9.30
CA THR A 143 -4.96 13.56 -10.07
C THR A 143 -3.99 12.84 -11.00
N PRO A 144 -3.92 13.22 -12.30
CA PRO A 144 -2.92 12.68 -13.21
C PRO A 144 -1.49 12.97 -12.74
N ALA A 145 -0.60 11.99 -12.93
CA ALA A 145 0.80 12.11 -12.51
C ALA A 145 1.58 13.20 -13.27
N ASN A 146 1.14 13.54 -14.47
CA ASN A 146 1.77 14.53 -15.34
C ASN A 146 1.30 15.98 -15.09
N GLU A 147 0.37 16.20 -14.17
CA GLU A 147 -0.04 17.54 -13.80
C GLU A 147 0.98 18.23 -12.88
N SER A 148 1.05 19.56 -12.96
CA SER A 148 1.86 20.36 -12.05
C SER A 148 1.39 20.20 -10.59
N GLU A 149 2.30 20.38 -9.65
CA GLU A 149 1.97 20.30 -8.21
C GLU A 149 0.86 21.30 -7.81
N ILE A 150 0.85 22.48 -8.43
CA ILE A 150 -0.18 23.50 -8.20
C ILE A 150 -1.56 22.99 -8.68
N SER A 151 -1.62 22.42 -9.88
CA SER A 151 -2.86 21.86 -10.44
C SER A 151 -3.37 20.69 -9.59
N ARG A 152 -2.48 19.81 -9.16
CA ARG A 152 -2.82 18.66 -8.31
C ARG A 152 -3.40 19.10 -6.96
N LYS A 153 -2.78 20.09 -6.29
CA LYS A 153 -3.30 20.66 -5.04
C LYS A 153 -4.69 21.28 -5.25
N LYS A 154 -4.89 21.99 -6.35
CA LYS A 154 -6.16 22.61 -6.68
C LYS A 154 -7.26 21.59 -6.88
N ARG A 155 -6.99 20.50 -7.63
CA ARG A 155 -7.95 19.39 -7.82
C ARG A 155 -8.29 18.68 -6.52
N ARG A 156 -7.29 18.38 -5.69
CA ARG A 156 -7.52 17.76 -4.38
C ARG A 156 -8.37 18.61 -3.45
N PHE A 157 -8.25 19.92 -3.54
CA PHE A 157 -9.01 20.84 -2.71
C PHE A 157 -10.45 21.06 -3.21
N TYR A 158 -10.63 21.29 -4.50
CA TYR A 158 -11.94 21.60 -5.08
C TYR A 158 -12.70 20.38 -5.61
N GLY A 159 -12.07 19.22 -5.65
CA GLY A 159 -12.62 18.03 -6.27
C GLY A 159 -12.58 18.11 -7.81
N GLY A 160 -13.17 17.14 -8.43
CA GLY A 160 -13.31 17.05 -9.88
C GLY A 160 -13.05 15.64 -10.39
N GLU A 161 -13.89 15.18 -11.30
CA GLU A 161 -13.68 13.91 -12.00
C GLU A 161 -12.45 14.04 -12.91
N VAL A 162 -11.53 13.13 -12.73
CA VAL A 162 -10.35 12.99 -13.57
C VAL A 162 -10.26 11.55 -14.03
N ASP A 163 -10.13 11.34 -15.31
CA ASP A 163 -10.02 10.01 -15.90
C ASP A 163 -8.56 9.57 -16.00
N GLY A 164 -7.87 9.59 -14.85
CA GLY A 164 -6.51 9.10 -14.72
C GLY A 164 -6.42 7.58 -14.64
N ASN A 165 -5.24 7.02 -14.88
CA ASN A 165 -5.00 5.58 -14.90
C ASN A 165 -5.44 4.87 -13.59
N SER A 166 -5.21 5.51 -12.44
CA SER A 166 -5.63 4.98 -11.14
C SER A 166 -7.15 4.88 -11.03
N ARG A 167 -7.87 5.91 -11.53
CA ARG A 167 -9.32 5.91 -11.54
C ARG A 167 -9.90 4.87 -12.52
N GLN A 168 -9.27 4.70 -13.68
CA GLN A 168 -9.64 3.67 -14.64
C GLN A 168 -9.46 2.29 -14.01
N LEU A 169 -8.32 2.02 -13.38
CA LEU A 169 -8.07 0.75 -12.68
C LEU A 169 -9.13 0.45 -11.60
N ALA A 170 -9.56 1.46 -10.84
CA ALA A 170 -10.58 1.30 -9.80
C ALA A 170 -11.99 1.02 -10.32
N ARG A 171 -12.26 1.30 -11.61
CA ARG A 171 -13.55 1.01 -12.27
C ARG A 171 -13.64 -0.39 -12.89
N TYR A 172 -12.51 -1.11 -12.96
CA TYR A 172 -12.43 -2.46 -13.51
C TYR A 172 -12.92 -3.49 -12.51
#